data_7ee079a01a2cf6356b843b08a29658ef
#
_entry.id   7ee079a01a2cf6356b843b08a29658ef
#
_cell.length_a   1.000
_cell.length_b   1.000
_cell.length_c   1.000
_cell.angle_alpha   90.00
_cell.angle_beta   90.00
_cell.angle_gamma   90.00
#
_symmetry.space_group_name_H-M   'P 1'
#
loop_
_entity.id
_entity.type
_entity.pdbx_description
1 polymer ?
#
loop_
_entity_poly.entity_id
_entity_poly.type
_entity_poly.pdbx_seq_one_letter_code
_entity_poly.pdbx_strand_id
1 'polypeptide(L)'
;MSVIDCHAHFEPRMLDISALISKLDAAGIDRVVLIPTMNDPLPHTPEVLLTVLRGLMTSPLCGCAGWLERQFHDERGDLRLQGKTIRIYPRPDNAAVAAVLAAHPERFLGWIFLNPRAGDPLEELEQWRQTPGFIGVKLHPHWHGYPIEEALPIAVRCEELGLPILIHLGFGARGHWQALRARCPRLRIVFAHA
;
A
#
# COMPACT_ATOMS: atom_id res chain seq x y z
N MET A 1 -14.14 -24.02 1.65
CA MET A 1 -13.98 -22.69 2.27
C MET A 1 -12.96 -21.95 1.41
N SER A 2 -13.29 -20.77 0.87
CA SER A 2 -12.35 -20.04 0.01
C SER A 2 -11.35 -19.27 0.86
N VAL A 3 -10.07 -19.36 0.52
CA VAL A 3 -8.97 -18.65 1.18
C VAL A 3 -8.61 -17.42 0.32
N ILE A 4 -8.66 -16.24 0.94
CA ILE A 4 -8.36 -14.97 0.26
C ILE A 4 -7.23 -14.27 0.99
N ASP A 5 -6.12 -13.98 0.27
CA ASP A 5 -5.08 -13.08 0.75
C ASP A 5 -5.48 -11.64 0.41
N CYS A 6 -5.63 -10.79 1.43
CA CYS A 6 -6.11 -9.42 1.25
C CYS A 6 -4.99 -8.37 1.08
N HIS A 7 -3.71 -8.78 1.10
CA HIS A 7 -2.58 -7.85 1.12
C HIS A 7 -1.34 -8.40 0.42
N ALA A 8 -1.33 -8.46 -0.90
CA ALA A 8 -0.16 -8.87 -1.67
C ALA A 8 0.33 -7.75 -2.60
N HIS A 9 1.58 -7.33 -2.44
CA HIS A 9 2.20 -6.39 -3.36
C HIS A 9 2.56 -7.09 -4.67
N PHE A 10 2.13 -6.51 -5.79
CA PHE A 10 2.43 -7.02 -7.12
C PHE A 10 3.56 -6.21 -7.76
N GLU A 11 4.70 -6.88 -7.96
CA GLU A 11 5.88 -6.32 -8.60
C GLU A 11 6.25 -7.21 -9.80
N PRO A 12 5.85 -6.83 -11.03
CA PRO A 12 6.04 -7.68 -12.22
C PRO A 12 7.51 -7.90 -12.58
N ARG A 13 8.43 -7.05 -12.12
CA ARG A 13 9.87 -7.22 -12.31
C ARG A 13 10.45 -8.34 -11.44
N MET A 14 9.78 -8.72 -10.36
CA MET A 14 10.24 -9.76 -9.43
C MET A 14 9.58 -11.11 -9.70
N LEU A 15 8.30 -11.10 -10.07
CA LEU A 15 7.52 -12.33 -10.24
C LEU A 15 6.47 -12.11 -11.33
N ASP A 16 6.51 -12.90 -12.38
CA ASP A 16 5.47 -12.91 -13.39
C ASP A 16 4.16 -13.53 -12.86
N ILE A 17 3.07 -13.25 -13.55
CA ILE A 17 1.73 -13.65 -13.09
C ILE A 17 1.55 -15.18 -13.06
N SER A 18 2.16 -15.91 -13.99
CA SER A 18 2.04 -17.38 -14.06
C SER A 18 2.75 -18.03 -12.87
N ALA A 19 3.94 -17.53 -12.53
CA ALA A 19 4.68 -17.96 -11.36
C ALA A 19 3.95 -17.60 -10.06
N LEU A 20 3.29 -16.42 -10.00
CA LEU A 20 2.46 -16.04 -8.86
C LEU A 20 1.29 -17.02 -8.69
N ILE A 21 0.52 -17.29 -9.75
CA ILE A 21 -0.60 -18.24 -9.72
C ILE A 21 -0.13 -19.62 -9.24
N SER A 22 0.99 -20.12 -9.76
CA SER A 22 1.52 -21.42 -9.34
C SER A 22 1.86 -21.47 -7.83
N LYS A 23 2.41 -20.37 -7.29
CA LYS A 23 2.69 -20.27 -5.85
C LYS A 23 1.43 -20.20 -5.00
N LEU A 24 0.40 -19.50 -5.46
CA LEU A 24 -0.90 -19.39 -4.80
C LEU A 24 -1.59 -20.78 -4.75
N ASP A 25 -1.56 -21.53 -5.86
CA ASP A 25 -2.12 -22.88 -5.95
C ASP A 25 -1.41 -23.82 -4.98
N ALA A 26 -0.08 -23.78 -4.95
CA ALA A 26 0.73 -24.57 -4.01
C ALA A 26 0.45 -24.22 -2.54
N ALA A 27 0.06 -22.96 -2.24
CA ALA A 27 -0.28 -22.51 -0.90
C ALA A 27 -1.77 -22.69 -0.55
N GLY A 28 -2.60 -23.16 -1.48
CA GLY A 28 -4.05 -23.31 -1.29
C GLY A 28 -4.79 -21.97 -1.18
N ILE A 29 -4.27 -20.90 -1.82
CA ILE A 29 -4.89 -19.57 -1.84
C ILE A 29 -5.73 -19.44 -3.12
N ASP A 30 -7.03 -19.26 -2.95
CA ASP A 30 -7.98 -19.17 -4.07
C ASP A 30 -7.95 -17.81 -4.76
N ARG A 31 -7.87 -16.72 -3.97
CA ARG A 31 -7.89 -15.35 -4.49
C ARG A 31 -6.92 -14.45 -3.75
N VAL A 32 -6.49 -13.40 -4.42
CA VAL A 32 -5.60 -12.38 -3.85
C VAL A 32 -6.08 -10.99 -4.19
N VAL A 33 -5.94 -10.06 -3.24
CA VAL A 33 -6.14 -8.63 -3.47
C VAL A 33 -4.78 -7.97 -3.66
N LEU A 34 -4.48 -7.61 -4.91
CA LEU A 34 -3.19 -7.03 -5.31
C LEU A 34 -3.09 -5.56 -4.93
N ILE A 35 -1.91 -5.18 -4.49
CA ILE A 35 -1.51 -3.79 -4.26
C ILE A 35 -0.49 -3.43 -5.32
N PRO A 36 -0.71 -2.34 -6.11
CA PRO A 36 0.25 -1.85 -7.08
C PRO A 36 1.60 -1.53 -6.47
N THR A 37 2.67 -1.76 -7.23
CA THR A 37 4.01 -1.35 -6.79
C THR A 37 4.14 0.17 -6.75
N MET A 38 4.89 0.66 -5.77
CA MET A 38 5.21 2.08 -5.64
C MET A 38 6.71 2.34 -5.46
N ASN A 39 7.54 1.30 -5.48
CA ASN A 39 8.99 1.39 -5.23
C ASN A 39 9.76 0.39 -6.08
N ASP A 40 11.06 0.62 -6.19
CA ASP A 40 11.95 -0.39 -6.74
C ASP A 40 11.97 -1.65 -5.87
N PRO A 41 12.27 -2.83 -6.45
CA PRO A 41 12.39 -4.06 -5.70
C PRO A 41 13.35 -3.90 -4.50
N LEU A 42 12.85 -4.27 -3.32
CA LEU A 42 13.66 -4.24 -2.10
C LEU A 42 14.72 -5.32 -2.15
N PRO A 43 15.96 -5.04 -1.68
CA PRO A 43 16.96 -6.07 -1.52
C PRO A 43 16.51 -7.11 -0.50
N HIS A 44 16.99 -8.34 -0.66
CA HIS A 44 16.73 -9.39 0.33
C HIS A 44 17.21 -8.93 1.72
N THR A 45 16.28 -8.81 2.64
CA THR A 45 16.56 -8.38 4.01
C THR A 45 16.61 -9.60 4.92
N PRO A 46 17.71 -9.82 5.67
CA PRO A 46 17.81 -10.95 6.59
C PRO A 46 16.69 -10.94 7.63
N GLU A 47 16.10 -12.09 7.89
CA GLU A 47 14.99 -12.26 8.87
C GLU A 47 15.36 -11.73 10.27
N VAL A 48 16.61 -11.87 10.67
CA VAL A 48 17.10 -11.35 11.96
C VAL A 48 16.91 -9.83 12.03
N LEU A 49 17.23 -9.09 10.96
CA LEU A 49 17.05 -7.64 10.91
C LEU A 49 15.57 -7.26 10.96
N LEU A 50 14.73 -7.99 10.22
CA LEU A 50 13.27 -7.77 10.25
C LEU A 50 12.69 -8.02 11.65
N THR A 51 13.16 -9.05 12.35
CA THR A 51 12.75 -9.38 13.72
C THR A 51 13.15 -8.27 14.70
N VAL A 52 14.37 -7.75 14.59
CA VAL A 52 14.84 -6.63 15.43
C VAL A 52 14.01 -5.36 15.15
N LEU A 53 13.76 -5.03 13.87
CA LEU A 53 12.95 -3.87 13.49
C LEU A 53 11.50 -4.00 14.01
N ARG A 54 10.88 -5.18 13.85
CA ARG A 54 9.53 -5.45 14.40
C ARG A 54 9.51 -5.27 15.92
N GLY A 55 10.50 -5.84 16.65
CA GLY A 55 10.64 -5.69 18.08
C GLY A 55 10.79 -4.22 18.51
N LEU A 56 11.58 -3.43 17.79
CA LEU A 56 11.72 -2.01 18.05
C LEU A 56 10.42 -1.23 17.82
N MET A 57 9.71 -1.51 16.73
CA MET A 57 8.46 -0.83 16.38
C MET A 57 7.32 -1.15 17.35
N THR A 58 7.31 -2.33 17.95
CA THR A 58 6.30 -2.76 18.94
C THR A 58 6.67 -2.46 20.38
N SER A 59 7.87 -1.92 20.63
CA SER A 59 8.36 -1.57 21.97
C SER A 59 8.02 -0.13 22.35
N PRO A 60 8.16 0.25 23.65
CA PRO A 60 8.09 1.64 24.09
C PRO A 60 9.09 2.58 23.39
N LEU A 61 10.11 2.02 22.73
CA LEU A 61 11.12 2.74 21.97
C LEU A 61 10.68 3.04 20.50
N CYS A 62 9.42 2.83 20.14
CA CYS A 62 8.92 3.07 18.78
C CYS A 62 9.15 4.52 18.29
N GLY A 63 9.25 5.51 19.20
CA GLY A 63 9.66 6.87 18.84
C GLY A 63 11.07 6.95 18.25
N CYS A 64 11.98 6.09 18.71
CA CYS A 64 13.34 5.96 18.14
C CYS A 64 13.30 5.33 16.75
N ALA A 65 12.34 4.42 16.49
CA ALA A 65 12.15 3.84 15.17
C ALA A 65 11.79 4.90 14.11
N GLY A 66 10.93 5.85 14.44
CA GLY A 66 10.59 6.98 13.57
C GLY A 66 11.75 7.96 13.32
N TRP A 67 12.67 8.11 14.27
CA TRP A 67 13.91 8.86 14.07
C TRP A 67 14.87 8.07 13.17
N LEU A 68 15.05 6.79 13.43
CA LEU A 68 15.91 5.90 12.65
C LEU A 68 15.44 5.80 11.21
N GLU A 69 14.13 5.63 10.98
CA GLU A 69 13.51 5.56 9.65
C GLU A 69 13.88 6.79 8.79
N ARG A 70 13.87 8.00 9.40
CA ARG A 70 14.25 9.22 8.69
C ARG A 70 15.69 9.23 8.20
N GLN A 71 16.59 8.45 8.83
CA GLN A 71 17.98 8.33 8.40
C GLN A 71 18.14 7.47 7.13
N PHE A 72 17.13 6.65 6.83
CA PHE A 72 17.12 5.82 5.62
C PHE A 72 16.49 6.53 4.42
N HIS A 73 15.90 7.70 4.58
CA HIS A 73 15.39 8.50 3.47
C HIS A 73 16.42 9.56 3.05
N ASP A 74 16.57 9.73 1.73
CA ASP A 74 17.32 10.85 1.20
C ASP A 74 16.42 12.10 1.06
N GLU A 75 17.02 13.20 0.55
CA GLU A 75 16.33 14.48 0.36
C GLU A 75 15.15 14.41 -0.63
N ARG A 76 15.12 13.38 -1.47
CA ARG A 76 14.05 13.14 -2.46
C ARG A 76 12.95 12.24 -1.91
N GLY A 77 13.14 11.67 -0.71
CA GLY A 77 12.25 10.70 -0.09
C GLY A 77 12.51 9.25 -0.51
N ASP A 78 13.55 8.99 -1.31
CA ASP A 78 13.94 7.63 -1.70
C ASP A 78 14.64 6.92 -0.53
N LEU A 79 14.51 5.58 -0.45
CA LEU A 79 15.12 4.79 0.62
C LEU A 79 16.57 4.45 0.29
N ARG A 80 17.45 4.58 1.28
CA ARG A 80 18.84 4.10 1.24
C ARG A 80 19.01 2.85 2.08
N LEU A 81 19.11 1.70 1.42
CA LEU A 81 19.27 0.40 2.08
C LEU A 81 20.48 -0.33 1.52
N GLN A 82 21.38 -0.80 2.39
CA GLN A 82 22.56 -1.60 2.01
C GLN A 82 23.41 -0.95 0.90
N GLY A 83 23.59 0.38 0.95
CA GLY A 83 24.34 1.13 -0.05
C GLY A 83 23.62 1.34 -1.40
N LYS A 84 22.37 0.90 -1.51
CA LYS A 84 21.53 1.11 -2.70
C LYS A 84 20.47 2.16 -2.43
N THR A 85 20.16 2.96 -3.45
CA THR A 85 18.98 3.84 -3.43
C THR A 85 17.81 3.07 -4.04
N ILE A 86 16.73 2.99 -3.29
CA ILE A 86 15.46 2.38 -3.69
C ILE A 86 14.49 3.54 -3.97
N ARG A 87 14.15 3.73 -5.21
CA ARG A 87 13.24 4.80 -5.60
C ARG A 87 11.83 4.52 -5.08
N ILE A 88 11.19 5.56 -4.53
CA ILE A 88 9.76 5.56 -4.23
C ILE A 88 9.05 6.37 -5.31
N TYR A 89 8.17 5.72 -6.06
CA TYR A 89 7.45 6.36 -7.16
C TYR A 89 6.27 7.17 -6.62
N PRO A 90 6.15 8.46 -7.00
CA PRO A 90 5.01 9.29 -6.59
C PRO A 90 3.67 8.71 -7.05
N ARG A 91 3.65 8.08 -8.24
CA ARG A 91 2.46 7.39 -8.78
C ARG A 91 2.69 5.89 -8.79
N PRO A 92 1.91 5.13 -7.98
CA PRO A 92 1.91 3.66 -8.03
C PRO A 92 1.40 3.13 -9.37
N ASP A 93 1.86 1.94 -9.77
CA ASP A 93 1.52 1.35 -11.07
C ASP A 93 0.16 0.62 -11.02
N ASN A 94 -0.93 1.40 -10.99
CA ASN A 94 -2.29 0.88 -11.06
C ASN A 94 -2.57 0.14 -12.38
N ALA A 95 -1.89 0.52 -13.48
CA ALA A 95 -2.10 -0.08 -14.80
C ALA A 95 -1.64 -1.54 -14.84
N ALA A 96 -0.52 -1.87 -14.21
CA ALA A 96 -0.03 -3.25 -14.12
C ALA A 96 -1.03 -4.15 -13.39
N VAL A 97 -1.61 -3.68 -12.28
CA VAL A 97 -2.66 -4.44 -11.57
C VAL A 97 -3.93 -4.54 -12.42
N ALA A 98 -4.38 -3.46 -13.05
CA ALA A 98 -5.57 -3.47 -13.91
C ALA A 98 -5.45 -4.52 -15.04
N ALA A 99 -4.27 -4.66 -15.65
CA ALA A 99 -4.02 -5.68 -16.66
C ALA A 99 -4.17 -7.11 -16.09
N VAL A 100 -3.69 -7.37 -14.88
CA VAL A 100 -3.85 -8.66 -14.21
C VAL A 100 -5.31 -8.95 -13.88
N LEU A 101 -6.07 -7.95 -13.39
CA LEU A 101 -7.49 -8.10 -13.09
C LEU A 101 -8.30 -8.45 -14.34
N ALA A 102 -7.98 -7.83 -15.48
CA ALA A 102 -8.63 -8.11 -16.75
C ALA A 102 -8.32 -9.53 -17.27
N ALA A 103 -7.09 -10.01 -17.08
CA ALA A 103 -6.65 -11.32 -17.56
C ALA A 103 -7.12 -12.48 -16.67
N HIS A 104 -7.27 -12.27 -15.37
CA HIS A 104 -7.55 -13.31 -14.36
C HIS A 104 -8.56 -12.84 -13.30
N PRO A 105 -9.79 -12.43 -13.70
CA PRO A 105 -10.77 -11.83 -12.78
C PRO A 105 -11.28 -12.79 -11.70
N GLU A 106 -11.17 -14.10 -11.93
CA GLU A 106 -11.55 -15.15 -10.96
C GLU A 106 -10.52 -15.31 -9.84
N ARG A 107 -9.26 -14.91 -10.07
CA ARG A 107 -8.14 -15.11 -9.14
C ARG A 107 -7.76 -13.83 -8.40
N PHE A 108 -7.92 -12.67 -9.03
CA PHE A 108 -7.40 -11.42 -8.50
C PHE A 108 -8.47 -10.35 -8.32
N LEU A 109 -8.29 -9.60 -7.24
CA LEU A 109 -8.89 -8.31 -6.97
C LEU A 109 -7.76 -7.29 -6.79
N GLY A 110 -8.05 -6.01 -6.72
CA GLY A 110 -7.02 -4.98 -6.59
C GLY A 110 -7.43 -3.81 -5.72
N TRP A 111 -6.44 -3.15 -5.16
CA TRP A 111 -6.57 -1.84 -4.54
C TRP A 111 -6.14 -0.77 -5.53
N ILE A 112 -6.91 0.30 -5.69
CA ILE A 112 -6.48 1.52 -6.39
C ILE A 112 -5.48 2.22 -5.47
N PHE A 113 -4.21 2.29 -5.85
CA PHE A 113 -3.22 2.91 -4.99
C PHE A 113 -3.03 4.38 -5.38
N LEU A 114 -3.36 5.30 -4.47
CA LEU A 114 -3.32 6.74 -4.70
C LEU A 114 -2.30 7.42 -3.77
N ASN A 115 -1.73 8.51 -4.28
CA ASN A 115 -0.92 9.44 -3.51
C ASN A 115 -1.54 10.84 -3.64
N PRO A 116 -2.00 11.47 -2.53
CA PRO A 116 -2.65 12.79 -2.58
C PRO A 116 -1.74 13.90 -3.13
N ARG A 117 -0.42 13.68 -3.17
CA ARG A 117 0.57 14.63 -3.69
C ARG A 117 0.93 14.43 -5.16
N ALA A 118 0.37 13.42 -5.83
CA ALA A 118 0.74 13.06 -7.19
C ALA A 118 -0.40 13.37 -8.19
N GLY A 119 -0.32 14.49 -8.88
CA GLY A 119 -1.28 14.89 -9.90
C GLY A 119 -2.67 15.20 -9.31
N ASP A 120 -3.73 14.72 -9.97
CA ASP A 120 -5.11 14.80 -9.46
C ASP A 120 -5.55 13.41 -8.99
N PRO A 121 -5.51 13.14 -7.67
CA PRO A 121 -5.86 11.83 -7.12
C PRO A 121 -7.36 11.52 -7.23
N LEU A 122 -8.24 12.53 -7.34
CA LEU A 122 -9.68 12.28 -7.50
C LEU A 122 -10.01 11.91 -8.94
N GLU A 123 -9.38 12.54 -9.93
CA GLU A 123 -9.48 12.14 -11.33
C GLU A 123 -8.95 10.71 -11.52
N GLU A 124 -7.81 10.39 -10.92
CA GLU A 124 -7.23 9.04 -10.95
C GLU A 124 -8.15 8.01 -10.29
N LEU A 125 -8.79 8.34 -9.17
CA LEU A 125 -9.81 7.50 -8.53
C LEU A 125 -10.99 7.23 -9.49
N GLU A 126 -11.53 8.29 -10.10
CA GLU A 126 -12.68 8.16 -11.02
C GLU A 126 -12.34 7.32 -12.25
N GLN A 127 -11.11 7.42 -12.75
CA GLN A 127 -10.61 6.60 -13.85
C GLN A 127 -10.57 5.11 -13.44
N TRP A 128 -9.83 4.78 -12.36
CA TRP A 128 -9.56 3.39 -12.00
C TRP A 128 -10.76 2.66 -11.41
N ARG A 129 -11.68 3.35 -10.72
CA ARG A 129 -12.89 2.70 -10.19
C ARG A 129 -13.82 2.13 -11.25
N GLN A 130 -13.66 2.54 -12.52
CA GLN A 130 -14.41 1.96 -13.65
C GLN A 130 -13.84 0.58 -14.06
N THR A 131 -12.63 0.25 -13.65
CA THR A 131 -12.01 -1.04 -13.97
C THR A 131 -12.56 -2.13 -13.04
N PRO A 132 -13.22 -3.18 -13.58
CA PRO A 132 -13.71 -4.28 -12.77
C PRO A 132 -12.59 -4.95 -11.96
N GLY A 133 -12.90 -5.30 -10.71
CA GLY A 133 -11.96 -6.00 -9.83
C GLY A 133 -11.23 -5.09 -8.84
N PHE A 134 -11.17 -3.77 -9.04
CA PHE A 134 -10.76 -2.87 -7.97
C PHE A 134 -11.86 -2.75 -6.91
N ILE A 135 -11.48 -2.96 -5.64
CA ILE A 135 -12.45 -3.08 -4.52
C ILE A 135 -12.36 -1.95 -3.49
N GLY A 136 -11.39 -1.07 -3.60
CA GLY A 136 -11.16 0.04 -2.68
C GLY A 136 -9.87 0.77 -2.99
N VAL A 137 -9.48 1.68 -2.09
CA VAL A 137 -8.31 2.55 -2.25
C VAL A 137 -7.21 2.17 -1.26
N LYS A 138 -5.96 2.13 -1.73
CA LYS A 138 -4.76 2.01 -0.90
C LYS A 138 -4.11 3.37 -0.73
N LEU A 139 -3.73 3.68 0.51
CA LEU A 139 -2.95 4.87 0.88
C LEU A 139 -1.69 4.46 1.66
N HIS A 140 -0.59 5.18 1.44
CA HIS A 140 0.69 4.92 2.11
C HIS A 140 1.34 6.22 2.62
N PRO A 141 0.75 6.89 3.61
CA PRO A 141 1.31 8.13 4.17
C PRO A 141 2.72 7.95 4.73
N HIS A 142 3.09 6.73 5.14
CA HIS A 142 4.42 6.43 5.67
C HIS A 142 5.53 6.73 4.63
N TRP A 143 5.53 6.09 3.48
CA TRP A 143 6.59 6.25 2.47
C TRP A 143 6.37 7.43 1.53
N HIS A 144 5.11 7.76 1.19
CA HIS A 144 4.83 8.98 0.43
C HIS A 144 4.99 10.28 1.25
N GLY A 145 5.25 10.16 2.56
CA GLY A 145 5.70 11.25 3.42
C GLY A 145 4.68 12.36 3.68
N TYR A 146 3.38 12.11 3.53
CA TYR A 146 2.34 13.12 3.73
C TYR A 146 1.59 12.93 5.08
N PRO A 147 1.15 14.02 5.73
CA PRO A 147 0.23 13.94 6.85
C PRO A 147 -1.12 13.41 6.38
N ILE A 148 -1.79 12.63 7.23
CA ILE A 148 -3.01 11.91 6.84
C ILE A 148 -4.15 12.83 6.39
N GLU A 149 -4.16 14.07 6.87
CA GLU A 149 -5.14 15.09 6.53
C GLU A 149 -5.14 15.43 5.03
N GLU A 150 -4.01 15.29 4.34
CA GLU A 150 -3.94 15.49 2.89
C GLU A 150 -4.75 14.44 2.10
N ALA A 151 -5.03 13.29 2.71
CA ALA A 151 -5.88 12.26 2.12
C ALA A 151 -7.39 12.50 2.35
N LEU A 152 -7.79 13.54 3.07
CA LEU A 152 -9.21 13.82 3.35
C LEU A 152 -10.09 13.92 2.09
N PRO A 153 -9.68 14.58 0.99
CA PRO A 153 -10.51 14.61 -0.23
C PRO A 153 -10.78 13.20 -0.78
N ILE A 154 -9.76 12.34 -0.80
CA ILE A 154 -9.89 10.93 -1.21
C ILE A 154 -10.82 10.19 -0.26
N ALA A 155 -10.67 10.40 1.05
CA ALA A 155 -11.46 9.72 2.07
C ALA A 155 -12.96 10.09 1.97
N VAL A 156 -13.28 11.37 1.78
CA VAL A 156 -14.65 11.84 1.55
C VAL A 156 -15.24 11.17 0.31
N ARG A 157 -14.49 11.16 -0.78
CA ARG A 157 -14.97 10.55 -2.03
C ARG A 157 -15.15 9.03 -1.89
N CYS A 158 -14.26 8.35 -1.18
CA CYS A 158 -14.41 6.92 -0.89
C CYS A 158 -15.65 6.63 -0.03
N GLU A 159 -15.94 7.47 0.97
CA GLU A 159 -17.15 7.31 1.78
C GLU A 159 -18.41 7.47 0.94
N GLU A 160 -18.49 8.48 0.05
CA GLU A 160 -19.59 8.69 -0.89
C GLU A 160 -19.81 7.49 -1.81
N LEU A 161 -18.74 6.90 -2.30
CA LEU A 161 -18.77 5.74 -3.21
C LEU A 161 -18.93 4.40 -2.47
N GLY A 162 -18.89 4.38 -1.12
CA GLY A 162 -18.88 3.16 -0.33
C GLY A 162 -17.63 2.30 -0.49
N LEU A 163 -16.51 2.88 -0.96
CA LEU A 163 -15.24 2.20 -1.12
C LEU A 163 -14.47 2.16 0.21
N PRO A 164 -13.90 1.02 0.62
CA PRO A 164 -12.99 0.95 1.75
C PRO A 164 -11.64 1.57 1.42
N ILE A 165 -10.93 2.01 2.46
CA ILE A 165 -9.53 2.44 2.35
C ILE A 165 -8.63 1.50 3.14
N LEU A 166 -7.59 0.96 2.50
CA LEU A 166 -6.48 0.25 3.13
C LEU A 166 -5.34 1.24 3.37
N ILE A 167 -4.93 1.43 4.61
CA ILE A 167 -3.90 2.40 5.00
C ILE A 167 -2.68 1.70 5.60
N HIS A 168 -1.48 2.06 5.12
CA HIS A 168 -0.22 1.82 5.80
C HIS A 168 0.21 3.10 6.52
N LEU A 169 -0.10 3.18 7.82
CA LEU A 169 0.18 4.35 8.64
C LEU A 169 1.69 4.58 8.81
N GLY A 170 2.05 5.85 9.02
CA GLY A 170 3.39 6.27 9.41
C GLY A 170 3.42 6.81 10.86
N PHE A 171 4.52 7.44 11.22
CA PHE A 171 4.71 8.06 12.53
C PHE A 171 4.22 9.51 12.55
N GLY A 172 3.82 9.99 13.74
CA GLY A 172 3.36 11.36 13.95
C GLY A 172 2.14 11.69 13.08
N ALA A 173 2.16 12.83 12.40
CA ALA A 173 1.04 13.29 11.55
C ALA A 173 0.65 12.30 10.44
N ARG A 174 1.57 11.43 10.01
CA ARG A 174 1.31 10.37 9.04
C ARG A 174 0.51 9.19 9.62
N GLY A 175 0.32 9.16 10.93
CA GLY A 175 -0.41 8.12 11.68
C GLY A 175 -1.76 8.59 12.27
N HIS A 176 -2.13 9.85 12.14
CA HIS A 176 -3.33 10.44 12.79
C HIS A 176 -4.63 10.07 12.06
N TRP A 177 -4.89 8.78 11.84
CA TRP A 177 -6.08 8.27 11.13
C TRP A 177 -7.41 8.74 11.72
N GLN A 178 -7.43 9.15 13.00
CA GLN A 178 -8.60 9.70 13.68
C GLN A 178 -9.17 10.93 12.95
N ALA A 179 -8.32 11.71 12.25
CA ALA A 179 -8.76 12.83 11.43
C ALA A 179 -9.69 12.38 10.28
N LEU A 180 -9.38 11.25 9.65
CA LEU A 180 -10.26 10.63 8.63
C LEU A 180 -11.57 10.19 9.25
N ARG A 181 -11.54 9.50 10.41
CA ARG A 181 -12.72 9.01 11.09
C ARG A 181 -13.64 10.14 11.56
N ALA A 182 -13.06 11.24 12.03
CA ALA A 182 -13.82 12.42 12.47
C ALA A 182 -14.59 13.06 11.31
N ARG A 183 -13.99 13.12 10.12
CA ARG A 183 -14.59 13.74 8.92
C ARG A 183 -15.49 12.77 8.15
N CYS A 184 -15.14 11.48 8.13
CA CYS A 184 -15.80 10.43 7.36
C CYS A 184 -16.24 9.29 8.30
N PRO A 185 -17.31 9.44 9.08
CA PRO A 185 -17.70 8.50 10.14
C PRO A 185 -18.18 7.14 9.62
N ARG A 186 -18.63 7.05 8.36
CA ARG A 186 -19.09 5.80 7.73
C ARG A 186 -18.01 5.11 6.91
N LEU A 187 -16.85 5.77 6.72
CA LEU A 187 -15.74 5.22 5.96
C LEU A 187 -15.22 3.93 6.60
N ARG A 188 -15.08 2.88 5.79
CA ARG A 188 -14.43 1.64 6.20
C ARG A 188 -12.92 1.78 6.04
N ILE A 189 -12.21 1.77 7.17
CA ILE A 189 -10.74 1.86 7.20
C ILE A 189 -10.18 0.50 7.59
N VAL A 190 -9.26 -0.01 6.79
CA VAL A 190 -8.48 -1.23 7.02
C VAL A 190 -7.04 -0.81 7.28
N PHE A 191 -6.45 -1.29 8.35
CA PHE A 191 -5.06 -1.02 8.68
C PHE A 191 -4.17 -2.13 8.16
N ALA A 192 -3.13 -1.77 7.40
CA ALA A 192 -2.08 -2.69 7.03
C ALA A 192 -1.15 -2.93 8.22
N HIS A 193 -0.83 -4.18 8.50
CA HIS A 193 0.11 -4.57 9.58
C HIS A 193 -0.31 -4.08 10.98
N ALA A 194 -1.59 -4.16 11.31
CA ALA A 194 -2.11 -3.87 12.64
C ALA A 194 -1.88 -5.05 13.62
#